data_d83046943c01cf0aa0c860838e0c2c6b
#
_entry.id   d83046943c01cf0aa0c860838e0c2c6b
#
_cell.length_a   1.000
_cell.length_b   1.000
_cell.length_c   1.000
_cell.angle_alpha   90.00
_cell.angle_beta   90.00
_cell.angle_gamma   90.00
#
_symmetry.space_group_name_H-M   'P 1'
#
loop_
_entity.id
_entity.type
_entity.pdbx_description
1 polymer ?
#
loop_
_entity_poly.entity_id
_entity_poly.type
_entity_poly.pdbx_seq_one_letter_code
_entity_poly.pdbx_strand_id
1 'polypeptide(L)'
;MTRTKVLFLCGGISGEHEISLISCKHILKAINREEFELGLIVIDKSRRMLWVQEADLQSIPDNPKNVKTPSGQEMLFQAYASKERGAGFYSRDSRVSFEPEVVFPILHGVGGEDGSIQGFLQTAGLPYVGASVKAASLAMDKAMTKAVCIEADIPVVPFHIVRAGDRLENPFGYPCFVKPSEEGSSLGVSRVKSDSELKSAFEEALRFGEKILIEPAIVGREIEIAVFDDGEEFIASPAGEIRCVKTDFYSYDAKYVDADAAELIIPAALKDQELKELQSLAKRIFRVLDCRGLARVDFFMDSDGKFLLNEINSMPGFTPISMYPKLMALAGVDYASLLGRLIRATKS
;
A
#
# COMPACT_ATOMS: atom_id res chain seq x y z
N MET A 1 -18.66 -20.33 -19.71
CA MET A 1 -18.84 -19.76 -18.36
C MET A 1 -18.89 -18.24 -18.47
N THR A 2 -19.75 -17.58 -17.73
CA THR A 2 -19.77 -16.09 -17.68
C THR A 2 -18.53 -15.62 -16.95
N ARG A 3 -17.82 -14.63 -17.52
CA ARG A 3 -16.65 -14.01 -16.88
C ARG A 3 -17.09 -13.17 -15.69
N THR A 4 -16.30 -13.19 -14.61
CA THR A 4 -16.54 -12.30 -13.46
C THR A 4 -16.23 -10.85 -13.85
N LYS A 5 -17.15 -9.93 -13.56
CA LYS A 5 -16.98 -8.49 -13.82
C LYS A 5 -16.16 -7.84 -12.72
N VAL A 6 -14.94 -7.42 -13.06
CA VAL A 6 -14.00 -6.78 -12.15
C VAL A 6 -13.78 -5.33 -12.54
N LEU A 7 -14.04 -4.41 -11.61
CA LEU A 7 -13.73 -3.00 -11.79
C LEU A 7 -12.39 -2.65 -11.14
N PHE A 8 -11.47 -2.15 -11.93
CA PHE A 8 -10.24 -1.56 -11.40
C PHE A 8 -10.45 -0.07 -11.12
N LEU A 9 -10.13 0.34 -9.89
CA LEU A 9 -10.07 1.74 -9.49
C LEU A 9 -8.62 2.12 -9.28
N CYS A 10 -8.14 3.15 -9.96
CA CYS A 10 -6.77 3.63 -9.83
C CYS A 10 -6.68 5.16 -9.87
N GLY A 11 -5.50 5.73 -9.63
CA GLY A 11 -5.27 7.16 -9.50
C GLY A 11 -5.42 7.62 -8.04
N GLY A 12 -6.44 8.42 -7.74
CA GLY A 12 -6.69 8.95 -6.38
C GLY A 12 -6.05 10.31 -6.13
N ILE A 13 -6.22 10.82 -4.91
CA ILE A 13 -5.81 12.18 -4.51
C ILE A 13 -4.43 12.26 -3.86
N SER A 14 -3.85 11.11 -3.52
CA SER A 14 -2.57 11.04 -2.80
C SER A 14 -1.39 11.48 -3.66
N GLY A 15 -0.24 11.66 -3.02
CA GLY A 15 1.04 11.87 -3.69
C GLY A 15 1.51 10.68 -4.54
N GLU A 16 0.84 9.54 -4.43
CA GLU A 16 1.14 8.30 -5.16
C GLU A 16 0.20 8.05 -6.36
N HIS A 17 -0.56 9.07 -6.79
CA HIS A 17 -1.50 9.00 -7.92
C HIS A 17 -0.89 8.35 -9.17
N GLU A 18 0.28 8.80 -9.56
CA GLU A 18 0.97 8.33 -10.76
C GLU A 18 1.44 6.87 -10.62
N ILE A 19 1.85 6.47 -9.42
CA ILE A 19 2.25 5.09 -9.10
C ILE A 19 1.03 4.15 -9.18
N SER A 20 -0.12 4.60 -8.70
CA SER A 20 -1.38 3.87 -8.81
C SER A 20 -1.76 3.59 -10.27
N LEU A 21 -1.64 4.59 -11.16
CA LEU A 21 -1.88 4.42 -12.60
C LEU A 21 -0.91 3.41 -13.24
N ILE A 22 0.37 3.49 -12.90
CA ILE A 22 1.40 2.56 -13.39
C ILE A 22 1.13 1.14 -12.88
N SER A 23 0.81 0.97 -11.58
CA SER A 23 0.44 -0.33 -11.00
C SER A 23 -0.74 -0.94 -11.73
N CYS A 24 -1.82 -0.18 -11.94
CA CYS A 24 -3.00 -0.63 -12.66
C CYS A 24 -2.67 -1.04 -14.12
N LYS A 25 -1.88 -0.24 -14.84
CA LYS A 25 -1.38 -0.57 -16.18
C LYS A 25 -0.74 -1.95 -16.24
N HIS A 26 0.12 -2.28 -15.28
CA HIS A 26 0.80 -3.57 -15.24
C HIS A 26 -0.14 -4.73 -14.84
N ILE A 27 -1.06 -4.50 -13.94
CA ILE A 27 -2.09 -5.48 -13.56
C ILE A 27 -2.94 -5.84 -14.79
N LEU A 28 -3.42 -4.84 -15.52
CA LEU A 28 -4.24 -5.05 -16.73
C LEU A 28 -3.54 -5.86 -17.82
N LYS A 29 -2.21 -5.85 -17.89
CA LYS A 29 -1.42 -6.69 -18.81
C LYS A 29 -1.36 -8.15 -18.38
N ALA A 30 -1.40 -8.42 -17.07
CA ALA A 30 -1.18 -9.74 -16.52
C ALA A 30 -2.46 -10.52 -16.21
N ILE A 31 -3.58 -9.81 -16.04
CA ILE A 31 -4.85 -10.43 -15.63
C ILE A 31 -5.41 -11.39 -16.68
N ASN A 32 -5.99 -12.51 -16.25
CA ASN A 32 -6.58 -13.51 -17.13
C ASN A 32 -7.91 -13.01 -17.75
N ARG A 33 -7.91 -12.70 -19.03
CA ARG A 33 -9.08 -12.20 -19.80
C ARG A 33 -10.12 -13.27 -20.11
N GLU A 34 -9.77 -14.52 -20.00
CA GLU A 34 -10.74 -15.61 -20.20
C GLU A 34 -11.65 -15.76 -18.97
N GLU A 35 -11.13 -15.43 -17.79
CA GLU A 35 -11.85 -15.53 -16.51
C GLU A 35 -12.57 -14.23 -16.12
N PHE A 36 -11.97 -13.07 -16.47
CA PHE A 36 -12.42 -11.75 -15.99
C PHE A 36 -12.84 -10.82 -17.15
N GLU A 37 -13.98 -10.16 -16.97
CA GLU A 37 -14.43 -9.01 -17.76
C GLU A 37 -14.07 -7.73 -17.00
N LEU A 38 -13.33 -6.82 -17.62
CA LEU A 38 -12.74 -5.70 -16.91
C LEU A 38 -13.43 -4.37 -17.20
N GLY A 39 -13.66 -3.60 -16.13
CA GLY A 39 -13.95 -2.18 -16.16
C GLY A 39 -12.77 -1.39 -15.58
N LEU A 40 -12.57 -0.16 -16.03
CA LEU A 40 -11.50 0.71 -15.59
C LEU A 40 -12.03 2.11 -15.29
N ILE A 41 -11.86 2.52 -14.04
CA ILE A 41 -12.13 3.88 -13.58
C ILE A 41 -10.85 4.48 -13.00
N VAL A 42 -10.48 5.65 -13.50
CA VAL A 42 -9.45 6.51 -12.93
C VAL A 42 -10.12 7.56 -12.06
N ILE A 43 -9.69 7.65 -10.80
CA ILE A 43 -10.05 8.74 -9.89
C ILE A 43 -8.99 9.82 -10.07
N ASP A 44 -9.37 10.98 -10.61
CA ASP A 44 -8.42 12.07 -10.80
C ASP A 44 -8.13 12.84 -9.49
N LYS A 45 -7.15 13.74 -9.52
CA LYS A 45 -6.78 14.57 -8.36
C LYS A 45 -7.89 15.52 -7.88
N SER A 46 -8.93 15.72 -8.71
CA SER A 46 -10.15 16.47 -8.37
C SER A 46 -11.29 15.57 -7.88
N ARG A 47 -11.01 14.28 -7.63
CA ARG A 47 -11.95 13.25 -7.16
C ARG A 47 -13.04 12.87 -8.17
N ARG A 48 -12.89 13.20 -9.46
CA ARG A 48 -13.81 12.74 -10.49
C ARG A 48 -13.50 11.29 -10.85
N MET A 49 -14.52 10.49 -11.02
CA MET A 49 -14.43 9.11 -11.49
C MET A 49 -14.56 9.09 -13.01
N LEU A 50 -13.50 8.72 -13.70
CA LEU A 50 -13.40 8.77 -15.15
C LEU A 50 -13.33 7.36 -15.72
N TRP A 51 -14.29 6.97 -16.55
CA TRP A 51 -14.18 5.76 -17.38
C TRP A 51 -13.14 5.98 -18.46
N VAL A 52 -12.06 5.23 -18.38
CA VAL A 52 -10.91 5.38 -19.27
C VAL A 52 -10.81 4.16 -20.16
N GLN A 53 -10.43 4.37 -21.41
CA GLN A 53 -10.12 3.24 -22.30
C GLN A 53 -8.79 2.61 -21.86
N GLU A 54 -8.75 1.28 -21.88
CA GLU A 54 -7.54 0.56 -21.47
C GLU A 54 -6.30 0.97 -22.29
N ALA A 55 -6.48 1.21 -23.59
CA ALA A 55 -5.40 1.65 -24.48
C ALA A 55 -4.75 2.97 -24.01
N ASP A 56 -5.55 3.91 -23.49
CA ASP A 56 -5.05 5.19 -22.98
C ASP A 56 -4.21 4.98 -21.73
N LEU A 57 -4.66 4.11 -20.79
CA LEU A 57 -3.86 3.77 -19.62
C LEU A 57 -2.60 2.98 -20.00
N GLN A 58 -2.67 2.08 -20.99
CA GLN A 58 -1.51 1.33 -21.45
C GLN A 58 -0.43 2.22 -22.10
N SER A 59 -0.81 3.39 -22.62
CA SER A 59 0.10 4.34 -23.26
C SER A 59 0.91 5.20 -22.29
N ILE A 60 0.56 5.25 -20.99
CA ILE A 60 1.31 6.08 -20.03
C ILE A 60 2.74 5.55 -19.84
N PRO A 61 3.73 6.44 -19.60
CA PRO A 61 5.11 6.01 -19.30
C PRO A 61 5.21 5.33 -17.94
N ASP A 62 6.29 4.56 -17.73
CA ASP A 62 6.56 3.93 -16.43
C ASP A 62 7.30 4.86 -15.46
N ASN A 63 7.81 6.00 -15.91
CA ASN A 63 8.39 7.01 -15.04
C ASN A 63 7.28 7.93 -14.51
N PRO A 64 7.02 7.94 -13.19
CA PRO A 64 5.91 8.68 -12.59
C PRO A 64 5.98 10.20 -12.85
N LYS A 65 7.17 10.79 -12.97
CA LYS A 65 7.33 12.23 -13.29
C LYS A 65 6.75 12.63 -14.66
N ASN A 66 6.57 11.66 -15.56
CA ASN A 66 6.09 11.88 -16.92
C ASN A 66 4.65 11.41 -17.13
N VAL A 67 4.01 10.82 -16.11
CA VAL A 67 2.63 10.34 -16.19
C VAL A 67 1.67 11.51 -16.20
N LYS A 68 0.72 11.45 -17.14
CA LYS A 68 -0.46 12.33 -17.15
C LYS A 68 -1.70 11.49 -16.94
N THR A 69 -2.61 11.96 -16.11
CA THR A 69 -3.90 11.30 -15.92
C THR A 69 -4.64 11.19 -17.24
N PRO A 70 -5.01 9.97 -17.70
CA PRO A 70 -5.78 9.81 -18.92
C PRO A 70 -7.12 10.53 -18.83
N SER A 71 -7.58 11.07 -19.94
CA SER A 71 -8.93 11.62 -20.06
C SER A 71 -9.96 10.49 -20.15
N GLY A 72 -11.18 10.77 -19.69
CA GLY A 72 -12.25 9.77 -19.71
C GLY A 72 -13.62 10.38 -19.55
N GLN A 73 -14.65 9.54 -19.68
CA GLN A 73 -16.03 9.94 -19.44
C GLN A 73 -16.34 9.91 -17.94
N GLU A 74 -16.88 11.02 -17.43
CA GLU A 74 -17.26 11.10 -16.01
C GLU A 74 -18.36 10.10 -15.67
N MET A 75 -18.16 9.32 -14.61
CA MET A 75 -19.07 8.31 -14.11
C MET A 75 -19.65 8.73 -12.77
N LEU A 76 -20.88 8.34 -12.55
CA LEU A 76 -21.59 8.49 -11.29
C LEU A 76 -21.80 7.10 -10.68
N PHE A 77 -21.57 6.97 -9.40
CA PHE A 77 -21.91 5.77 -8.67
C PHE A 77 -23.40 5.82 -8.27
N GLN A 78 -24.09 4.69 -8.45
CA GLN A 78 -25.46 4.49 -7.99
C GLN A 78 -25.51 3.21 -7.15
N ALA A 79 -25.83 3.33 -5.88
CA ALA A 79 -25.94 2.20 -4.95
C ALA A 79 -27.12 1.29 -5.27
N TYR A 80 -28.18 1.85 -5.83
CA TYR A 80 -29.38 1.13 -6.27
C TYR A 80 -30.01 1.90 -7.44
N ALA A 81 -29.95 1.34 -8.62
CA ALA A 81 -30.44 2.03 -9.82
C ALA A 81 -31.91 1.69 -10.14
N SER A 82 -32.35 0.43 -9.97
CA SER A 82 -33.73 -0.05 -10.13
C SER A 82 -33.83 -1.51 -9.69
N LYS A 83 -35.05 -2.10 -9.77
CA LYS A 83 -35.22 -3.55 -9.57
C LYS A 83 -34.46 -4.41 -10.59
N GLU A 84 -34.02 -3.81 -11.69
CA GLU A 84 -33.33 -4.47 -12.81
C GLU A 84 -31.84 -4.16 -12.87
N ARG A 85 -31.35 -3.19 -12.09
CA ARG A 85 -29.94 -2.75 -12.08
C ARG A 85 -29.40 -2.75 -10.66
N GLY A 86 -28.23 -3.38 -10.47
CA GLY A 86 -27.50 -3.40 -9.21
C GLY A 86 -26.71 -2.14 -8.94
N ALA A 87 -25.93 -2.15 -7.85
CA ALA A 87 -24.96 -1.12 -7.58
C ALA A 87 -23.92 -1.06 -8.72
N GLY A 88 -23.61 0.15 -9.18
CA GLY A 88 -22.71 0.27 -10.33
C GLY A 88 -22.35 1.71 -10.68
N PHE A 89 -21.60 1.82 -11.77
CA PHE A 89 -21.11 3.10 -12.29
C PHE A 89 -21.76 3.38 -13.64
N TYR A 90 -22.30 4.57 -13.78
CA TYR A 90 -23.10 4.97 -14.93
C TYR A 90 -22.67 6.35 -15.42
N SER A 91 -22.53 6.54 -16.73
CA SER A 91 -22.39 7.88 -17.31
C SER A 91 -23.69 8.67 -17.18
N ARG A 92 -23.63 9.99 -17.19
CA ARG A 92 -24.81 10.87 -17.06
C ARG A 92 -25.88 10.60 -18.12
N ASP A 93 -25.45 10.22 -19.33
CA ASP A 93 -26.34 9.86 -20.45
C ASP A 93 -26.71 8.37 -20.47
N SER A 94 -26.26 7.61 -19.47
CA SER A 94 -26.48 6.15 -19.33
C SER A 94 -26.00 5.30 -20.53
N ARG A 95 -25.14 5.85 -21.41
CA ARG A 95 -24.59 5.12 -22.54
C ARG A 95 -23.46 4.18 -22.13
N VAL A 96 -22.73 4.53 -21.07
CA VAL A 96 -21.72 3.69 -20.46
C VAL A 96 -22.19 3.28 -19.09
N SER A 97 -22.15 1.99 -18.80
CA SER A 97 -22.48 1.44 -17.48
C SER A 97 -21.61 0.23 -17.19
N PHE A 98 -21.26 0.06 -15.93
CA PHE A 98 -20.55 -1.12 -15.45
C PHE A 98 -21.03 -1.46 -14.03
N GLU A 99 -21.58 -2.66 -13.89
CA GLU A 99 -22.04 -3.22 -12.62
C GLU A 99 -21.04 -4.28 -12.19
N PRO A 100 -20.04 -3.95 -11.35
CA PRO A 100 -19.01 -4.88 -10.96
C PRO A 100 -19.53 -5.92 -9.99
N GLU A 101 -19.04 -7.15 -10.11
CA GLU A 101 -19.19 -8.19 -9.10
C GLU A 101 -18.08 -8.07 -8.04
N VAL A 102 -16.90 -7.54 -8.44
CA VAL A 102 -15.74 -7.29 -7.57
C VAL A 102 -15.08 -5.97 -7.98
N VAL A 103 -14.65 -5.20 -7.00
CA VAL A 103 -13.81 -4.02 -7.21
C VAL A 103 -12.38 -4.31 -6.77
N PHE A 104 -11.41 -3.95 -7.59
CA PHE A 104 -10.01 -4.01 -7.23
C PHE A 104 -9.44 -2.58 -7.12
N PRO A 105 -9.43 -2.00 -5.91
CA PRO A 105 -8.86 -0.67 -5.72
C PRO A 105 -7.34 -0.74 -5.70
N ILE A 106 -6.69 -0.19 -6.73
CA ILE A 106 -5.25 -0.03 -6.83
C ILE A 106 -4.93 1.44 -6.51
N LEU A 107 -5.32 1.85 -5.32
CA LEU A 107 -5.14 3.21 -4.83
C LEU A 107 -4.12 3.18 -3.70
N HIS A 108 -3.04 3.94 -3.85
CA HIS A 108 -1.97 4.02 -2.85
C HIS A 108 -2.12 5.28 -1.99
N GLY A 109 -1.72 5.18 -0.72
CA GLY A 109 -1.74 6.28 0.23
C GLY A 109 -3.14 6.73 0.66
N VAL A 110 -3.24 8.01 1.01
CA VAL A 110 -4.47 8.63 1.54
C VAL A 110 -5.63 8.51 0.54
N GLY A 111 -6.80 8.09 1.04
CA GLY A 111 -8.00 7.80 0.24
C GLY A 111 -8.04 6.38 -0.34
N GLY A 112 -6.91 5.68 -0.40
CA GLY A 112 -6.77 4.32 -0.92
C GLY A 112 -6.49 3.28 0.14
N GLU A 113 -5.61 3.58 1.09
CA GLU A 113 -5.14 2.65 2.13
C GLU A 113 -5.59 3.02 3.55
N ASP A 114 -6.37 4.09 3.73
CA ASP A 114 -6.82 4.64 5.01
C ASP A 114 -8.22 4.19 5.44
N GLY A 115 -8.86 3.29 4.70
CA GLY A 115 -10.22 2.82 4.95
C GLY A 115 -11.30 3.61 4.21
N SER A 116 -10.97 4.74 3.58
CA SER A 116 -11.96 5.61 2.90
C SER A 116 -12.63 4.91 1.71
N ILE A 117 -11.85 4.40 0.75
CA ILE A 117 -12.41 3.68 -0.39
C ILE A 117 -13.06 2.37 0.03
N GLN A 118 -12.49 1.68 1.01
CA GLN A 118 -13.04 0.44 1.56
C GLN A 118 -14.41 0.69 2.20
N GLY A 119 -14.56 1.78 2.94
CA GLY A 119 -15.83 2.19 3.55
C GLY A 119 -16.90 2.54 2.51
N PHE A 120 -16.51 3.25 1.46
CA PHE A 120 -17.38 3.52 0.31
C PHE A 120 -17.88 2.22 -0.34
N LEU A 121 -16.97 1.31 -0.69
CA LEU A 121 -17.30 0.05 -1.35
C LEU A 121 -18.15 -0.87 -0.45
N GLN A 122 -17.82 -0.95 0.84
CA GLN A 122 -18.58 -1.72 1.82
C GLN A 122 -20.01 -1.19 1.97
N THR A 123 -20.18 0.14 2.09
CA THR A 123 -21.51 0.77 2.19
C THR A 123 -22.31 0.59 0.89
N ALA A 124 -21.62 0.56 -0.25
CA ALA A 124 -22.21 0.27 -1.56
C ALA A 124 -22.61 -1.19 -1.77
N GLY A 125 -22.22 -2.10 -0.86
CA GLY A 125 -22.44 -3.54 -1.00
C GLY A 125 -21.62 -4.19 -2.12
N LEU A 126 -20.48 -3.57 -2.50
CA LEU A 126 -19.58 -4.07 -3.53
C LEU A 126 -18.43 -4.85 -2.89
N PRO A 127 -18.27 -6.15 -3.18
CA PRO A 127 -17.08 -6.91 -2.79
C PRO A 127 -15.82 -6.27 -3.35
N TYR A 128 -14.73 -6.24 -2.57
CA TYR A 128 -13.48 -5.62 -3.01
C TYR A 128 -12.24 -6.37 -2.52
N VAL A 129 -11.18 -6.28 -3.31
CA VAL A 129 -9.86 -6.85 -3.00
C VAL A 129 -9.14 -5.99 -1.97
N GLY A 130 -8.45 -6.65 -1.04
CA GLY A 130 -7.58 -6.01 -0.06
C GLY A 130 -8.18 -5.93 1.34
N ALA A 131 -7.56 -5.12 2.18
CA ALA A 131 -7.85 -4.99 3.60
C ALA A 131 -9.27 -4.47 3.88
N SER A 132 -9.84 -4.84 5.03
CA SER A 132 -11.09 -4.27 5.55
C SER A 132 -10.94 -2.79 5.88
N VAL A 133 -12.05 -2.07 6.07
CA VAL A 133 -12.03 -0.66 6.54
C VAL A 133 -11.15 -0.51 7.78
N LYS A 134 -11.36 -1.37 8.77
CA LYS A 134 -10.61 -1.34 10.04
C LYS A 134 -9.13 -1.62 9.82
N ALA A 135 -8.80 -2.66 9.08
CA ALA A 135 -7.42 -3.05 8.83
C ALA A 135 -6.66 -2.00 8.02
N ALA A 136 -7.29 -1.42 6.98
CA ALA A 136 -6.70 -0.35 6.19
C ALA A 136 -6.40 0.90 7.05
N SER A 137 -7.38 1.36 7.84
CA SER A 137 -7.20 2.51 8.74
C SER A 137 -6.10 2.27 9.79
N LEU A 138 -6.03 1.06 10.36
CA LEU A 138 -4.98 0.70 11.32
C LEU A 138 -3.61 0.64 10.65
N ALA A 139 -3.52 0.02 9.47
CA ALA A 139 -2.27 -0.14 8.73
C ALA A 139 -1.68 1.21 8.29
N MET A 140 -2.52 2.16 7.90
CA MET A 140 -2.09 3.49 7.48
C MET A 140 -1.52 4.31 8.64
N ASP A 141 -2.10 4.20 9.84
CA ASP A 141 -1.66 4.91 11.03
C ASP A 141 -0.55 4.14 11.77
N LYS A 142 0.70 4.53 11.53
CA LYS A 142 1.89 3.88 12.13
C LYS A 142 1.85 3.85 13.67
N ALA A 143 1.32 4.89 14.30
CA ALA A 143 1.19 4.94 15.76
C ALA A 143 0.17 3.90 16.27
N MET A 144 -0.99 3.81 15.61
CA MET A 144 -2.02 2.83 15.98
C MET A 144 -1.58 1.41 15.66
N THR A 145 -0.98 1.16 14.49
CA THR A 145 -0.35 -0.12 14.15
C THR A 145 0.60 -0.58 15.25
N LYS A 146 1.53 0.28 15.65
CA LYS A 146 2.53 -0.05 16.69
C LYS A 146 1.89 -0.26 18.06
N ALA A 147 0.89 0.56 18.44
CA ALA A 147 0.18 0.38 19.71
C ALA A 147 -0.53 -0.97 19.81
N VAL A 148 -1.23 -1.37 18.73
CA VAL A 148 -1.89 -2.69 18.67
C VAL A 148 -0.85 -3.82 18.68
N CYS A 149 0.27 -3.66 17.97
CA CYS A 149 1.34 -4.65 17.96
C CYS A 149 2.04 -4.79 19.32
N ILE A 150 2.24 -3.70 20.05
CA ILE A 150 2.81 -3.73 21.42
C ILE A 150 1.91 -4.54 22.36
N GLU A 151 0.59 -4.32 22.32
CA GLU A 151 -0.38 -5.08 23.14
C GLU A 151 -0.37 -6.58 22.79
N ALA A 152 0.03 -6.92 21.58
CA ALA A 152 0.18 -8.31 21.13
C ALA A 152 1.60 -8.88 21.31
N ASP A 153 2.46 -8.26 22.12
CA ASP A 153 3.86 -8.66 22.33
C ASP A 153 4.67 -8.79 21.02
N ILE A 154 4.44 -7.89 20.05
CA ILE A 154 5.19 -7.81 18.80
C ILE A 154 6.20 -6.68 18.92
N PRO A 155 7.50 -6.95 18.68
CA PRO A 155 8.51 -5.91 18.73
C PRO A 155 8.30 -4.86 17.63
N VAL A 156 8.32 -3.59 18.01
CA VAL A 156 8.18 -2.45 17.09
C VAL A 156 9.36 -1.49 17.24
N VAL A 157 9.64 -0.68 16.23
CA VAL A 157 10.55 0.46 16.40
C VAL A 157 9.98 1.38 17.47
N PRO A 158 10.73 1.72 18.53
CA PRO A 158 10.28 2.65 19.57
C PRO A 158 9.84 3.99 18.96
N PHE A 159 8.82 4.60 19.53
CA PHE A 159 8.29 5.85 18.99
C PHE A 159 7.73 6.77 20.08
N HIS A 160 7.75 8.05 19.79
CA HIS A 160 7.11 9.10 20.58
C HIS A 160 6.17 9.90 19.69
N ILE A 161 4.94 10.15 20.17
CA ILE A 161 3.92 10.87 19.40
C ILE A 161 3.94 12.33 19.85
N VAL A 162 3.98 13.25 18.86
CA VAL A 162 3.89 14.70 19.09
C VAL A 162 2.85 15.28 18.14
N ARG A 163 1.99 16.17 18.66
CA ARG A 163 1.00 16.93 17.88
C ARG A 163 1.31 18.42 17.90
N ALA A 164 0.65 19.17 17.03
CA ALA A 164 0.73 20.63 17.07
C ALA A 164 0.26 21.16 18.44
N GLY A 165 1.12 21.97 19.09
CA GLY A 165 0.86 22.51 20.43
C GLY A 165 1.41 21.68 21.59
N ASP A 166 1.83 20.43 21.35
CA ASP A 166 2.54 19.64 22.34
C ASP A 166 3.97 20.17 22.56
N ARG A 167 4.55 19.83 23.69
CA ARG A 167 5.99 20.04 23.89
C ARG A 167 6.78 19.13 22.97
N LEU A 168 7.60 19.73 22.10
CA LEU A 168 8.46 18.99 21.18
C LEU A 168 9.66 18.41 21.96
N GLU A 169 9.66 17.10 22.12
CA GLU A 169 10.71 16.35 22.81
C GLU A 169 11.16 15.16 21.98
N ASN A 170 12.45 14.88 21.99
CA ASN A 170 13.03 13.65 21.46
C ASN A 170 13.60 12.80 22.59
N PRO A 171 12.90 11.75 23.05
CA PRO A 171 13.38 10.92 24.15
C PRO A 171 14.48 9.92 23.76
N PHE A 172 14.79 9.79 22.46
CA PHE A 172 15.69 8.76 21.92
C PHE A 172 17.11 9.25 21.63
N GLY A 173 17.33 10.58 21.64
CA GLY A 173 18.60 11.16 21.18
C GLY A 173 18.74 11.18 19.65
N TYR A 174 19.96 11.36 19.17
CA TYR A 174 20.25 11.54 17.75
C TYR A 174 21.24 10.49 17.23
N PRO A 175 21.14 10.10 15.94
CA PRO A 175 20.13 10.52 14.97
C PRO A 175 18.76 9.90 15.25
N CYS A 176 17.68 10.64 14.88
CA CYS A 176 16.32 10.15 14.92
C CYS A 176 15.58 10.45 13.60
N PHE A 177 14.41 9.85 13.42
CA PHE A 177 13.51 10.17 12.34
C PHE A 177 12.27 10.88 12.86
N VAL A 178 11.85 11.91 12.14
CA VAL A 178 10.59 12.62 12.34
C VAL A 178 9.71 12.38 11.12
N LYS A 179 8.51 11.84 11.32
CA LYS A 179 7.63 11.43 10.21
C LYS A 179 6.15 11.56 10.56
N PRO A 180 5.26 11.86 9.59
CA PRO A 180 3.82 11.77 9.78
C PRO A 180 3.40 10.34 10.11
N SER A 181 2.38 10.17 10.96
CA SER A 181 1.85 8.84 11.29
C SER A 181 1.10 8.19 10.14
N GLU A 182 0.40 8.99 9.32
CA GLU A 182 -0.62 8.55 8.37
C GLU A 182 -0.25 8.82 6.91
N GLU A 183 1.06 8.88 6.60
CA GLU A 183 1.56 9.07 5.24
C GLU A 183 2.41 7.90 4.76
N GLY A 184 2.37 7.69 3.44
CA GLY A 184 3.15 6.70 2.73
C GLY A 184 4.38 7.29 2.01
N SER A 185 5.11 6.43 1.31
CA SER A 185 6.18 6.79 0.36
C SER A 185 7.23 7.77 0.88
N SER A 186 7.50 7.76 2.18
CA SER A 186 8.47 8.64 2.85
C SER A 186 8.18 10.14 2.71
N LEU A 187 6.94 10.55 2.43
CA LEU A 187 6.52 11.95 2.41
C LEU A 187 6.58 12.55 3.83
N GLY A 188 7.19 13.71 3.96
CA GLY A 188 7.33 14.40 5.25
C GLY A 188 8.31 13.72 6.23
N VAL A 189 9.08 12.71 5.79
CA VAL A 189 10.08 12.02 6.62
C VAL A 189 11.40 12.80 6.61
N SER A 190 11.91 13.09 7.79
CA SER A 190 13.20 13.75 7.97
C SER A 190 14.11 12.97 8.92
N ARG A 191 15.37 12.78 8.53
CA ARG A 191 16.41 12.30 9.43
C ARG A 191 17.05 13.49 10.15
N VAL A 192 16.94 13.51 11.45
CA VAL A 192 17.39 14.61 12.33
C VAL A 192 18.65 14.19 13.06
N LYS A 193 19.68 15.02 12.97
CA LYS A 193 21.02 14.73 13.54
C LYS A 193 21.33 15.52 14.81
N SER A 194 20.51 16.55 15.11
CA SER A 194 20.73 17.44 16.26
C SER A 194 19.44 18.14 16.68
N ASP A 195 19.41 18.70 17.91
CA ASP A 195 18.29 19.51 18.42
C ASP A 195 17.95 20.70 17.51
N SER A 196 18.93 21.29 16.85
CA SER A 196 18.72 22.44 15.97
C SER A 196 17.88 22.12 14.74
N GLU A 197 17.85 20.85 14.31
CA GLU A 197 17.09 20.38 13.14
C GLU A 197 15.67 19.90 13.53
N LEU A 198 15.44 19.55 14.80
CA LEU A 198 14.22 18.88 15.25
C LEU A 198 12.97 19.70 14.95
N LYS A 199 13.01 21.02 15.23
CA LYS A 199 11.87 21.90 15.03
C LYS A 199 11.48 22.01 13.56
N SER A 200 12.44 22.21 12.66
CA SER A 200 12.17 22.32 11.22
C SER A 200 11.65 21.00 10.63
N ALA A 201 12.18 19.86 11.09
CA ALA A 201 11.69 18.54 10.69
C ALA A 201 10.25 18.29 11.16
N PHE A 202 9.92 18.71 12.38
CA PHE A 202 8.55 18.62 12.90
C PHE A 202 7.57 19.50 12.12
N GLU A 203 7.94 20.76 11.84
CA GLU A 203 7.13 21.70 11.05
C GLU A 203 6.91 21.17 9.61
N GLU A 204 7.92 20.55 9.00
CA GLU A 204 7.77 19.90 7.70
C GLU A 204 6.81 18.70 7.76
N ALA A 205 6.95 17.83 8.75
CA ALA A 205 6.06 16.68 8.93
C ALA A 205 4.58 17.10 9.17
N LEU A 206 4.35 18.20 9.89
CA LEU A 206 3.01 18.75 10.13
C LEU A 206 2.29 19.21 8.84
N ARG A 207 2.99 19.43 7.75
CA ARG A 207 2.36 19.73 6.44
C ARG A 207 1.63 18.53 5.85
N PHE A 208 1.93 17.33 6.35
CA PHE A 208 1.41 16.06 5.85
C PHE A 208 0.49 15.35 6.84
N GLY A 209 0.37 15.82 8.08
CA GLY A 209 -0.52 15.24 9.07
C GLY A 209 -0.39 15.90 10.43
N GLU A 210 -1.38 15.67 11.30
CA GLU A 210 -1.44 16.30 12.64
C GLU A 210 -0.73 15.48 13.71
N LYS A 211 -0.49 14.19 13.45
CA LYS A 211 0.15 13.23 14.34
C LYS A 211 1.53 12.86 13.81
N ILE A 212 2.55 13.26 14.52
CA ILE A 212 3.95 13.07 14.14
C ILE A 212 4.61 12.05 15.05
N LEU A 213 5.39 11.16 14.48
CA LEU A 213 6.22 10.21 15.18
C LEU A 213 7.67 10.68 15.19
N ILE A 214 8.29 10.57 16.37
CA ILE A 214 9.74 10.64 16.51
C ILE A 214 10.21 9.23 16.85
N GLU A 215 11.17 8.71 16.09
CA GLU A 215 11.72 7.36 16.24
C GLU A 215 13.25 7.39 16.26
N PRO A 216 13.91 6.51 17.01
CA PRO A 216 15.36 6.39 16.91
C PRO A 216 15.75 5.89 15.52
N ALA A 217 16.90 6.33 15.01
CA ALA A 217 17.46 5.74 13.79
C ALA A 217 18.01 4.35 14.13
N ILE A 218 17.34 3.30 13.63
CA ILE A 218 17.79 1.93 13.82
C ILE A 218 19.00 1.67 12.93
N VAL A 219 20.11 1.22 13.54
CA VAL A 219 21.27 0.74 12.81
C VAL A 219 21.06 -0.73 12.49
N GLY A 220 20.88 -1.04 11.21
CA GLY A 220 20.58 -2.40 10.80
C GLY A 220 20.18 -2.51 9.33
N ARG A 221 19.42 -3.56 9.00
CA ARG A 221 18.97 -3.90 7.66
C ARG A 221 17.48 -3.64 7.55
N GLU A 222 17.02 -3.10 6.43
CA GLU A 222 15.59 -2.95 6.11
C GLU A 222 15.12 -4.21 5.38
N ILE A 223 14.20 -4.94 5.99
CA ILE A 223 13.73 -6.25 5.52
C ILE A 223 12.22 -6.19 5.27
N GLU A 224 11.82 -6.58 4.08
CA GLU A 224 10.40 -6.63 3.68
C GLU A 224 9.95 -8.08 3.47
N ILE A 225 8.70 -8.37 3.82
CA ILE A 225 8.08 -9.68 3.62
C ILE A 225 6.65 -9.51 3.11
N ALA A 226 6.27 -10.28 2.09
CA ALA A 226 4.92 -10.33 1.57
C ALA A 226 4.08 -11.33 2.37
N VAL A 227 2.87 -10.93 2.74
CA VAL A 227 1.86 -11.81 3.35
C VAL A 227 0.65 -11.87 2.42
N PHE A 228 0.14 -13.07 2.22
CA PHE A 228 -1.01 -13.35 1.38
C PHE A 228 -1.95 -14.33 2.08
N ASP A 229 -3.26 -14.03 2.04
CA ASP A 229 -4.30 -14.88 2.60
C ASP A 229 -5.54 -14.82 1.69
N ASP A 230 -5.87 -15.91 1.03
CA ASP A 230 -7.08 -16.04 0.20
C ASP A 230 -8.17 -16.90 0.86
N GLY A 231 -8.01 -17.23 2.14
CA GLY A 231 -8.90 -18.12 2.88
C GLY A 231 -8.59 -19.60 2.73
N GLU A 232 -7.84 -20.00 1.69
CA GLU A 232 -7.37 -21.39 1.48
C GLU A 232 -5.91 -21.54 1.92
N GLU A 233 -5.07 -20.58 1.58
CA GLU A 233 -3.65 -20.57 1.94
C GLU A 233 -3.26 -19.27 2.64
N PHE A 234 -2.47 -19.40 3.70
CA PHE A 234 -1.89 -18.28 4.44
C PHE A 234 -0.37 -18.29 4.30
N ILE A 235 0.14 -17.51 3.37
CA ILE A 235 1.54 -17.50 2.96
C ILE A 235 2.26 -16.28 3.54
N ALA A 236 3.45 -16.49 4.12
CA ALA A 236 4.47 -15.46 4.25
C ALA A 236 5.63 -15.84 3.35
N SER A 237 6.03 -14.95 2.48
CA SER A 237 7.05 -15.19 1.45
C SER A 237 8.45 -15.37 2.02
N PRO A 238 9.47 -15.71 1.22
CA PRO A 238 10.85 -15.35 1.52
C PRO A 238 10.98 -13.83 1.71
N ALA A 239 12.03 -13.40 2.42
CA ALA A 239 12.26 -11.99 2.68
C ALA A 239 13.01 -11.29 1.52
N GLY A 240 12.76 -9.99 1.36
CA GLY A 240 13.57 -9.08 0.56
C GLY A 240 14.30 -8.08 1.46
N GLU A 241 15.41 -7.54 1.01
CA GLU A 241 16.17 -6.50 1.69
C GLU A 241 16.26 -5.27 0.80
N ILE A 242 16.07 -4.09 1.39
CA ILE A 242 16.35 -2.82 0.75
C ILE A 242 17.68 -2.30 1.28
N ARG A 243 18.60 -2.05 0.37
CA ARG A 243 19.89 -1.45 0.70
C ARG A 243 20.00 -0.09 0.02
N CYS A 244 19.97 0.98 0.81
CA CYS A 244 20.25 2.33 0.30
C CYS A 244 21.71 2.44 -0.10
N VAL A 245 21.98 2.93 -1.32
CA VAL A 245 23.33 3.06 -1.89
C VAL A 245 23.79 4.51 -1.91
N LYS A 246 22.90 5.44 -2.28
CA LYS A 246 23.23 6.86 -2.48
C LYS A 246 22.63 7.78 -1.40
N THR A 247 21.69 7.30 -0.63
CA THR A 247 20.93 8.11 0.33
C THR A 247 21.01 7.55 1.74
N ASP A 248 20.82 8.39 2.74
CA ASP A 248 20.80 7.99 4.16
C ASP A 248 19.58 7.14 4.53
N PHE A 249 18.52 7.13 3.70
CA PHE A 249 17.28 6.34 3.87
C PHE A 249 16.51 6.20 2.56
N TYR A 250 15.56 5.28 2.50
CA TYR A 250 14.77 4.95 1.31
C TYR A 250 13.68 6.01 1.08
N SER A 251 14.07 7.12 0.45
CA SER A 251 13.20 8.27 0.15
C SER A 251 12.26 8.01 -1.03
N TYR A 252 11.28 8.90 -1.26
CA TYR A 252 10.39 8.84 -2.43
C TYR A 252 11.15 8.77 -3.77
N ASP A 253 12.17 9.62 -3.92
CA ASP A 253 12.99 9.60 -5.15
C ASP A 253 13.77 8.29 -5.29
N ALA A 254 14.26 7.71 -4.19
CA ALA A 254 14.92 6.40 -4.20
C ALA A 254 13.96 5.25 -4.53
N LYS A 255 12.66 5.40 -4.19
CA LYS A 255 11.63 4.37 -4.49
C LYS A 255 11.20 4.36 -5.95
N TYR A 256 11.06 5.54 -6.56
CA TYR A 256 10.31 5.66 -7.81
C TYR A 256 11.02 6.40 -8.94
N VAL A 257 12.13 7.08 -8.65
CA VAL A 257 12.78 8.00 -9.60
C VAL A 257 14.20 7.60 -9.94
N ASP A 258 15.04 7.34 -8.93
CA ASP A 258 16.46 6.97 -9.11
C ASP A 258 16.62 5.47 -8.85
N ALA A 259 16.60 4.66 -9.91
CA ALA A 259 16.75 3.21 -9.82
C ALA A 259 18.08 2.75 -9.19
N ASP A 260 19.09 3.62 -9.17
CA ASP A 260 20.41 3.31 -8.58
C ASP A 260 20.54 3.79 -7.13
N ALA A 261 19.51 4.43 -6.56
CA ALA A 261 19.55 4.94 -5.19
C ALA A 261 19.43 3.84 -4.13
N ALA A 262 18.78 2.73 -4.48
CA ALA A 262 18.63 1.57 -3.62
C ALA A 262 18.72 0.27 -4.41
N GLU A 263 19.29 -0.75 -3.79
CA GLU A 263 19.38 -2.11 -4.31
C GLU A 263 18.33 -2.99 -3.62
N LEU A 264 17.55 -3.73 -4.43
CA LEU A 264 16.62 -4.75 -3.93
C LEU A 264 17.30 -6.11 -3.97
N ILE A 265 17.59 -6.66 -2.81
CA ILE A 265 18.23 -7.99 -2.65
C ILE A 265 17.13 -9.02 -2.39
N ILE A 266 16.88 -9.89 -3.34
CA ILE A 266 15.79 -10.87 -3.34
C ILE A 266 16.33 -12.24 -3.75
N PRO A 267 16.32 -13.25 -2.85
CA PRO A 267 15.95 -13.18 -1.43
C PRO A 267 16.99 -12.45 -0.58
N ALA A 268 16.56 -11.89 0.56
CA ALA A 268 17.46 -11.39 1.58
C ALA A 268 18.30 -12.50 2.18
N ALA A 269 19.56 -12.22 2.47
CA ALA A 269 20.45 -13.19 3.12
C ALA A 269 20.12 -13.28 4.62
N LEU A 270 19.22 -14.20 4.99
CA LEU A 270 18.83 -14.54 6.35
C LEU A 270 19.16 -16.02 6.62
N LYS A 271 19.45 -16.36 7.89
CA LYS A 271 19.53 -17.75 8.33
C LYS A 271 18.12 -18.35 8.36
N ASP A 272 18.00 -19.66 8.21
CA ASP A 272 16.71 -20.36 8.23
C ASP A 272 15.87 -20.04 9.48
N GLN A 273 16.51 -19.90 10.64
CA GLN A 273 15.82 -19.57 11.89
C GLN A 273 15.31 -18.12 11.90
N GLU A 274 16.11 -17.19 11.41
CA GLU A 274 15.74 -15.76 11.28
C GLU A 274 14.54 -15.60 10.31
N LEU A 275 14.58 -16.31 9.17
CA LEU A 275 13.48 -16.29 8.21
C LEU A 275 12.18 -16.86 8.81
N LYS A 276 12.24 -17.99 9.53
CA LYS A 276 11.06 -18.57 10.19
C LYS A 276 10.47 -17.64 11.25
N GLU A 277 11.31 -16.98 12.03
CA GLU A 277 10.89 -16.00 13.01
C GLU A 277 10.19 -14.80 12.34
N LEU A 278 10.81 -14.23 11.30
CA LEU A 278 10.25 -13.13 10.52
C LEU A 278 8.90 -13.49 9.90
N GLN A 279 8.78 -14.67 9.27
CA GLN A 279 7.53 -15.18 8.72
C GLN A 279 6.44 -15.33 9.78
N SER A 280 6.81 -15.82 10.96
CA SER A 280 5.88 -15.94 12.09
C SER A 280 5.40 -14.58 12.58
N LEU A 281 6.32 -13.61 12.73
CA LEU A 281 5.98 -12.23 13.12
C LEU A 281 5.07 -11.57 12.10
N ALA A 282 5.39 -11.66 10.81
CA ALA A 282 4.59 -11.08 9.75
C ALA A 282 3.15 -11.62 9.72
N LYS A 283 2.99 -12.95 9.87
CA LYS A 283 1.67 -13.58 9.98
C LYS A 283 0.90 -13.15 11.22
N ARG A 284 1.59 -12.98 12.36
CA ARG A 284 0.97 -12.47 13.60
C ARG A 284 0.48 -11.03 13.42
N ILE A 285 1.32 -10.14 12.85
CA ILE A 285 0.97 -8.75 12.57
C ILE A 285 -0.26 -8.69 11.66
N PHE A 286 -0.26 -9.45 10.56
CA PHE A 286 -1.38 -9.52 9.63
C PHE A 286 -2.70 -9.89 10.33
N ARG A 287 -2.67 -10.88 11.23
CA ARG A 287 -3.85 -11.32 11.99
C ARG A 287 -4.28 -10.32 13.06
N VAL A 288 -3.34 -9.77 13.80
CA VAL A 288 -3.63 -8.82 14.91
C VAL A 288 -4.26 -7.54 14.38
N LEU A 289 -3.86 -7.10 13.18
CA LEU A 289 -4.44 -5.94 12.50
C LEU A 289 -5.69 -6.29 11.69
N ASP A 290 -6.16 -7.54 11.73
CA ASP A 290 -7.34 -8.03 11.02
C ASP A 290 -7.26 -7.81 9.48
N CYS A 291 -6.03 -7.94 8.94
CA CYS A 291 -5.79 -7.86 7.50
C CYS A 291 -6.34 -9.09 6.78
N ARG A 292 -6.64 -8.93 5.49
CA ARG A 292 -7.06 -9.99 4.59
C ARG A 292 -6.50 -9.73 3.18
N GLY A 293 -6.45 -10.77 2.37
CA GLY A 293 -5.96 -10.69 1.00
C GLY A 293 -4.45 -10.54 0.95
N LEU A 294 -3.94 -9.36 1.18
CA LEU A 294 -2.52 -9.06 1.00
C LEU A 294 -2.03 -7.96 1.94
N ALA A 295 -0.76 -8.03 2.27
CA ALA A 295 -0.01 -6.92 2.88
C ALA A 295 1.49 -7.13 2.69
N ARG A 296 2.28 -6.05 2.65
CA ARG A 296 3.72 -6.08 2.85
C ARG A 296 4.03 -5.59 4.25
N VAL A 297 4.83 -6.35 4.98
CA VAL A 297 5.25 -6.00 6.32
C VAL A 297 6.73 -5.65 6.29
N ASP A 298 7.08 -4.46 6.76
CA ASP A 298 8.41 -3.88 6.66
C ASP A 298 9.04 -3.81 8.06
N PHE A 299 10.24 -4.38 8.18
CA PHE A 299 10.97 -4.50 9.43
C PHE A 299 12.34 -3.86 9.33
N PHE A 300 12.87 -3.42 10.47
CA PHE A 300 14.31 -3.31 10.66
C PHE A 300 14.83 -4.55 11.40
N MET A 301 15.92 -5.11 10.92
CA MET A 301 16.72 -6.10 11.64
C MET A 301 17.92 -5.39 12.23
N ASP A 302 17.96 -5.25 13.56
CA ASP A 302 19.05 -4.54 14.25
C ASP A 302 20.38 -5.34 14.27
N SER A 303 21.43 -4.75 14.87
CA SER A 303 22.74 -5.38 14.97
C SER A 303 22.77 -6.70 15.75
N ASP A 304 21.78 -6.91 16.64
CA ASP A 304 21.66 -8.12 17.46
C ASP A 304 20.81 -9.20 16.75
N GLY A 305 20.32 -8.90 15.54
CA GLY A 305 19.48 -9.79 14.74
C GLY A 305 18.00 -9.77 15.11
N LYS A 306 17.56 -8.81 15.92
CA LYS A 306 16.17 -8.67 16.35
C LYS A 306 15.35 -7.93 15.28
N PHE A 307 14.18 -8.45 14.94
CA PHE A 307 13.24 -7.79 14.05
C PHE A 307 12.35 -6.82 14.81
N LEU A 308 12.28 -5.58 14.31
CA LEU A 308 11.42 -4.52 14.81
C LEU A 308 10.47 -4.08 13.70
N LEU A 309 9.16 -4.16 13.93
CA LEU A 309 8.17 -3.67 12.96
C LEU A 309 8.36 -2.17 12.73
N ASN A 310 8.52 -1.79 11.47
CA ASN A 310 8.49 -0.41 11.00
C ASN A 310 7.07 -0.01 10.63
N GLU A 311 6.50 -0.66 9.61
CA GLU A 311 5.15 -0.39 9.09
C GLU A 311 4.56 -1.62 8.39
N ILE A 312 3.27 -1.54 8.06
CA ILE A 312 2.57 -2.48 7.20
C ILE A 312 1.86 -1.73 6.08
N ASN A 313 1.95 -2.25 4.86
CA ASN A 313 1.34 -1.68 3.68
C ASN A 313 0.20 -2.60 3.21
N SER A 314 -1.04 -2.13 3.31
CA SER A 314 -2.24 -2.93 3.00
C SER A 314 -2.53 -3.03 1.50
N MET A 315 -1.95 -2.13 0.69
CA MET A 315 -1.97 -2.19 -0.77
C MET A 315 -0.57 -1.83 -1.31
N PRO A 316 0.39 -2.76 -1.22
CA PRO A 316 1.76 -2.51 -1.67
C PRO A 316 1.81 -2.26 -3.19
N GLY A 317 2.92 -1.70 -3.67
CA GLY A 317 3.13 -1.49 -5.10
C GLY A 317 3.00 -2.80 -5.90
N PHE A 318 2.32 -2.72 -7.04
CA PHE A 318 2.01 -3.87 -7.91
C PHE A 318 2.67 -3.79 -9.30
N THR A 319 3.73 -3.02 -9.44
CA THR A 319 4.53 -3.07 -10.67
C THR A 319 5.44 -4.32 -10.69
N PRO A 320 5.89 -4.81 -11.85
CA PRO A 320 6.80 -5.95 -11.93
C PRO A 320 8.13 -5.74 -11.20
N ILE A 321 8.53 -4.49 -10.95
CA ILE A 321 9.75 -4.16 -10.21
C ILE A 321 9.49 -4.05 -8.69
N SER A 322 8.22 -3.99 -8.25
CA SER A 322 7.84 -3.86 -6.85
C SER A 322 8.20 -5.12 -6.05
N MET A 323 8.56 -4.92 -4.79
CA MET A 323 8.98 -5.99 -3.89
C MET A 323 7.90 -7.06 -3.71
N TYR A 324 6.65 -6.67 -3.43
CA TYR A 324 5.57 -7.62 -3.11
C TYR A 324 5.37 -8.71 -4.16
N PRO A 325 5.13 -8.40 -5.47
CA PRO A 325 4.94 -9.44 -6.47
C PRO A 325 6.20 -10.31 -6.69
N LYS A 326 7.40 -9.76 -6.55
CA LYS A 326 8.64 -10.53 -6.64
C LYS A 326 8.77 -11.54 -5.49
N LEU A 327 8.43 -11.13 -4.27
CA LEU A 327 8.44 -12.01 -3.10
C LEU A 327 7.39 -13.13 -3.22
N MET A 328 6.19 -12.80 -3.73
CA MET A 328 5.15 -13.81 -3.97
C MET A 328 5.55 -14.82 -5.06
N ALA A 329 6.22 -14.36 -6.12
CA ALA A 329 6.75 -15.26 -7.15
C ALA A 329 7.79 -16.25 -6.56
N LEU A 330 8.67 -15.80 -5.66
CA LEU A 330 9.58 -16.68 -4.92
C LEU A 330 8.86 -17.66 -3.98
N ALA A 331 7.70 -17.28 -3.47
CA ALA A 331 6.84 -18.17 -2.68
C ALA A 331 6.04 -19.17 -3.54
N GLY A 332 6.22 -19.16 -4.87
CA GLY A 332 5.54 -20.06 -5.80
C GLY A 332 4.20 -19.54 -6.33
N VAL A 333 3.84 -18.28 -6.05
CA VAL A 333 2.61 -17.64 -6.55
C VAL A 333 3.00 -16.63 -7.62
N ASP A 334 2.85 -17.01 -8.89
CA ASP A 334 3.13 -16.11 -10.01
C ASP A 334 2.14 -14.95 -10.07
N TYR A 335 2.50 -13.89 -10.81
CA TYR A 335 1.78 -12.64 -10.80
C TYR A 335 0.32 -12.75 -11.29
N ALA A 336 0.06 -13.52 -12.35
CA ALA A 336 -1.30 -13.71 -12.87
C ALA A 336 -2.16 -14.54 -11.91
N SER A 337 -1.58 -15.60 -11.34
CA SER A 337 -2.21 -16.42 -10.29
C SER A 337 -2.55 -15.61 -9.06
N LEU A 338 -1.63 -14.76 -8.60
CA LEU A 338 -1.83 -13.85 -7.46
C LEU A 338 -3.06 -12.96 -7.67
N LEU A 339 -3.15 -12.29 -8.82
CA LEU A 339 -4.29 -11.42 -9.15
C LEU A 339 -5.62 -12.19 -9.18
N GLY A 340 -5.63 -13.35 -9.83
CA GLY A 340 -6.84 -14.20 -9.90
C GLY A 340 -7.27 -14.70 -8.53
N ARG A 341 -6.35 -15.13 -7.68
CA ARG A 341 -6.61 -15.61 -6.31
C ARG A 341 -7.17 -14.50 -5.43
N LEU A 342 -6.59 -13.30 -5.47
CA LEU A 342 -7.09 -12.13 -4.74
C LEU A 342 -8.52 -11.77 -5.12
N ILE A 343 -8.86 -11.82 -6.41
CA ILE A 343 -10.23 -11.54 -6.89
C ILE A 343 -11.20 -12.62 -6.43
N ARG A 344 -10.85 -13.90 -6.56
CA ARG A 344 -11.72 -15.03 -6.15
C ARG A 344 -12.00 -15.03 -4.65
N ALA A 345 -10.99 -14.71 -3.83
CA ALA A 345 -11.12 -14.65 -2.38
C ALA A 345 -12.15 -13.65 -1.87
N THR A 346 -12.58 -12.67 -2.70
CA THR A 346 -13.62 -11.71 -2.29
C THR A 346 -15.04 -12.29 -2.36
N LYS A 347 -15.21 -13.45 -3.01
CA LYS A 347 -16.52 -14.10 -3.20
C LYS A 347 -16.78 -15.23 -2.21
N SER A 348 -15.76 -15.63 -1.45
CA SER A 348 -15.85 -16.59 -0.34
C SER A 348 -16.11 -15.86 0.99
#